data_8ad6776b865b6ec164d1be7204082640
#
_entry.id   8ad6776b865b6ec164d1be7204082640
#
_cell.length_a   1.000
_cell.length_b   1.000
_cell.length_c   1.000
_cell.angle_alpha   90.00
_cell.angle_beta   90.00
_cell.angle_gamma   90.00
#
_symmetry.space_group_name_H-M   'P 1'
#
loop_
_entity.id
_entity.type
_entity.pdbx_description
1 polymer ?
#
loop_
_entity_poly.entity_id
_entity_poly.type
_entity_poly.pdbx_seq_one_letter_code
_entity_poly.pdbx_strand_id
1 'polypeptide(L)'
;MDFGNCYSFLSYISDFDGKTRLGGNVHDLLPGGLNEGIPSVFFYSKAAGTLCGETAVRGRAKPVQNRINRLKRHLGETMTLDGREISYDEAITEVIQHCVRSANKKLQSGWQMTTNEIALSYPATYTSAQRQRLIELAEKASLADGTQVHVSGTIAEPAAAGLDYLSRFDSDKETTVLVYDLGGGTFDLALVALYPKGRTNGDGDYYYDILAVDGLEDVGG
;
A
#
# COMPACT_ATOMS: atom_id res chain seq x y z
N MET A 1 -4.85 -0.28 1.70
CA MET A 1 -3.56 -0.98 1.52
C MET A 1 -2.48 0.05 1.29
N ASP A 2 -1.44 0.03 2.07
CA ASP A 2 -0.18 0.71 1.78
C ASP A 2 0.79 -0.31 1.16
N PHE A 3 1.18 -0.06 -0.10
CA PHE A 3 2.15 -0.89 -0.82
C PHE A 3 3.51 -0.20 -0.77
N GLY A 4 4.27 -0.43 0.29
CA GLY A 4 5.58 0.18 0.52
C GLY A 4 6.74 -0.50 -0.23
N ASN A 5 7.89 0.19 -0.31
CA ASN A 5 9.10 -0.34 -0.96
C ASN A 5 9.74 -1.52 -0.21
N CYS A 6 9.63 -1.55 1.11
CA CYS A 6 10.17 -2.63 1.96
C CYS A 6 9.06 -3.52 2.51
N TYR A 7 7.99 -2.91 2.99
CA TYR A 7 6.86 -3.59 3.62
C TYR A 7 5.54 -3.04 3.12
N SER A 8 4.55 -3.90 3.04
CA SER A 8 3.16 -3.55 2.73
C SER A 8 2.28 -3.76 3.95
N PHE A 9 1.29 -2.88 4.12
CA PHE A 9 0.35 -2.92 5.22
C PHE A 9 -1.08 -2.96 4.69
N LEU A 10 -1.92 -3.75 5.34
CA LEU A 10 -3.35 -3.77 5.11
C LEU A 10 -4.07 -3.70 6.44
N SER A 11 -5.10 -2.88 6.50
CA SER A 11 -5.99 -2.75 7.64
C SER A 11 -7.44 -2.80 7.19
N TYR A 12 -8.31 -3.14 8.12
CA TYR A 12 -9.75 -3.18 7.98
C TYR A 12 -10.38 -2.32 9.06
N ILE A 13 -11.43 -1.61 8.73
CA ILE A 13 -12.19 -0.79 9.68
C ILE A 13 -13.53 -1.50 9.91
N SER A 14 -13.79 -1.92 11.16
CA SER A 14 -15.08 -2.43 11.58
C SER A 14 -15.94 -1.33 12.20
N ASP A 15 -17.27 -1.57 12.26
CA ASP A 15 -18.23 -0.69 12.93
C ASP A 15 -18.24 0.76 12.39
N PHE A 16 -17.87 0.93 11.12
CA PHE A 16 -17.93 2.22 10.46
C PHE A 16 -19.41 2.57 10.18
N ASP A 17 -19.94 3.57 10.89
CA ASP A 17 -21.33 4.02 10.76
C ASP A 17 -21.53 5.12 9.70
N GLY A 18 -20.45 5.54 9.06
CA GLY A 18 -20.47 6.62 8.05
C GLY A 18 -20.76 8.01 8.60
N LYS A 19 -20.98 8.16 9.92
CA LYS A 19 -21.43 9.40 10.54
C LYS A 19 -20.38 10.06 11.43
N THR A 20 -19.50 9.28 12.01
CA THR A 20 -18.43 9.76 12.89
C THR A 20 -17.13 9.87 12.13
N ARG A 21 -16.37 10.89 12.44
CA ARG A 21 -15.07 11.23 11.81
C ARG A 21 -14.09 10.05 11.76
N LEU A 22 -14.22 9.08 12.68
CA LEU A 22 -13.40 7.90 12.84
C LEU A 22 -14.16 6.79 13.58
N GLY A 23 -15.42 6.65 13.27
CA GLY A 23 -16.31 5.72 13.93
C GLY A 23 -16.07 4.27 13.54
N GLY A 24 -14.89 3.74 13.85
CA GLY A 24 -14.60 2.34 13.61
C GLY A 24 -13.30 1.92 14.31
N ASN A 25 -13.22 0.63 14.59
CA ASN A 25 -11.98 0.03 15.09
C ASN A 25 -11.09 -0.35 13.91
N VAL A 26 -9.86 0.15 13.88
CA VAL A 26 -8.86 -0.24 12.87
C VAL A 26 -8.22 -1.55 13.29
N HIS A 27 -8.23 -2.53 12.41
CA HIS A 27 -7.64 -3.84 12.62
C HIS A 27 -6.55 -4.11 11.59
N ASP A 28 -5.36 -4.40 12.04
CA ASP A 28 -4.28 -4.82 11.16
C ASP A 28 -4.55 -6.22 10.60
N LEU A 29 -4.44 -6.33 9.29
CA LEU A 29 -4.63 -7.59 8.55
C LEU A 29 -3.30 -8.30 8.25
N LEU A 30 -2.30 -8.07 9.10
CA LEU A 30 -1.01 -8.73 8.94
C LEU A 30 -1.07 -10.21 9.36
N PRO A 31 -0.34 -11.09 8.69
CA PRO A 31 -0.16 -12.48 9.13
C PRO A 31 0.40 -12.54 10.55
N GLY A 32 0.00 -13.56 11.33
CA GLY A 32 0.44 -13.71 12.71
C GLY A 32 1.96 -13.74 12.84
N GLY A 33 2.50 -12.95 13.78
CA GLY A 33 3.93 -12.84 14.06
C GLY A 33 4.70 -11.83 13.20
N LEU A 34 4.03 -11.05 12.36
CA LEU A 34 4.63 -9.94 11.64
C LEU A 34 4.22 -8.63 12.32
N ASN A 35 5.18 -7.98 12.98
CA ASN A 35 4.99 -6.65 13.57
C ASN A 35 5.38 -5.53 12.60
N GLU A 36 6.05 -5.87 11.49
CA GLU A 36 6.70 -4.91 10.57
C GLU A 36 6.03 -4.85 9.19
N GLY A 37 4.87 -5.45 9.03
CA GLY A 37 4.20 -5.54 7.72
C GLY A 37 4.56 -6.80 6.92
N ILE A 38 3.95 -6.95 5.75
CA ILE A 38 4.26 -8.02 4.80
C ILE A 38 5.45 -7.55 3.96
N PRO A 39 6.58 -8.28 3.89
CA PRO A 39 7.70 -7.89 3.06
C PRO A 39 7.29 -7.68 1.60
N SER A 40 7.58 -6.52 1.02
CA SER A 40 7.32 -6.21 -0.39
C SER A 40 8.42 -6.82 -1.28
N VAL A 41 8.59 -8.14 -1.17
CA VAL A 41 9.65 -8.89 -1.82
C VAL A 41 9.06 -9.91 -2.81
N PHE A 42 9.59 -9.89 -4.01
CA PHE A 42 9.34 -10.88 -5.06
C PHE A 42 10.58 -11.77 -5.21
N PHE A 43 10.37 -13.05 -5.47
CA PHE A 43 11.42 -14.02 -5.79
C PHE A 43 10.93 -14.94 -6.91
N TYR A 44 11.86 -15.30 -7.80
CA TYR A 44 11.62 -16.33 -8.79
C TYR A 44 12.86 -17.23 -8.97
N SER A 45 12.62 -18.53 -9.07
CA SER A 45 13.58 -19.49 -9.62
C SER A 45 12.84 -20.63 -10.32
N LYS A 46 13.51 -21.30 -11.28
CA LYS A 46 12.96 -22.47 -11.96
C LYS A 46 12.60 -23.60 -10.98
N ALA A 47 13.38 -23.74 -9.90
CA ALA A 47 13.19 -24.79 -8.91
C ALA A 47 12.04 -24.51 -7.93
N ALA A 48 11.82 -23.24 -7.53
CA ALA A 48 10.86 -22.87 -6.50
C ALA A 48 9.62 -22.19 -7.08
N GLY A 49 9.67 -21.75 -8.34
CA GLY A 49 8.63 -20.89 -8.92
C GLY A 49 8.64 -19.48 -8.33
N THR A 50 7.49 -18.82 -8.39
CA THR A 50 7.27 -17.49 -7.81
C THR A 50 6.97 -17.60 -6.31
N LEU A 51 7.64 -16.77 -5.51
CA LEU A 51 7.38 -16.58 -4.08
C LEU A 51 7.27 -15.09 -3.78
N CYS A 52 6.40 -14.71 -2.85
CA CYS A 52 6.20 -13.33 -2.42
C CYS A 52 6.15 -13.23 -0.90
N GLY A 53 6.36 -12.01 -0.39
CA GLY A 53 6.26 -11.74 1.05
C GLY A 53 7.26 -12.54 1.87
N GLU A 54 6.79 -13.06 3.00
CA GLU A 54 7.61 -13.83 3.95
C GLU A 54 8.22 -15.07 3.31
N THR A 55 7.51 -15.70 2.36
CA THR A 55 8.00 -16.90 1.68
C THR A 55 9.19 -16.60 0.77
N ALA A 56 9.23 -15.39 0.20
CA ALA A 56 10.36 -14.90 -0.59
C ALA A 56 11.59 -14.56 0.27
N VAL A 57 11.39 -14.24 1.54
CA VAL A 57 12.48 -13.88 2.48
C VAL A 57 13.04 -15.13 3.18
N ARG A 58 12.20 -16.10 3.51
CA ARG A 58 12.58 -17.29 4.29
C ARG A 58 13.38 -18.31 3.47
N GLY A 59 14.12 -19.16 4.15
CA GLY A 59 15.15 -20.09 3.74
C GLY A 59 15.03 -20.90 2.45
N ARG A 60 13.85 -21.06 1.85
CA ARG A 60 13.68 -21.80 0.58
C ARG A 60 13.90 -20.94 -0.66
N ALA A 61 13.82 -19.62 -0.55
CA ALA A 61 14.06 -18.69 -1.64
C ALA A 61 15.57 -18.51 -1.89
N LYS A 62 16.16 -19.47 -2.56
CA LYS A 62 17.58 -19.46 -2.95
C LYS A 62 17.70 -19.64 -4.47
N PRO A 63 18.67 -19.00 -5.14
CA PRO A 63 19.69 -18.12 -4.56
C PRO A 63 19.13 -16.73 -4.17
N VAL A 64 19.76 -16.10 -3.17
CA VAL A 64 19.28 -14.82 -2.60
C VAL A 64 19.25 -13.69 -3.63
N GLN A 65 20.14 -13.69 -4.61
CA GLN A 65 20.19 -12.70 -5.69
C GLN A 65 18.91 -12.69 -6.57
N ASN A 66 18.08 -13.70 -6.49
CA ASN A 66 16.79 -13.76 -7.18
C ASN A 66 15.65 -13.11 -6.36
N ARG A 67 15.96 -12.50 -5.21
CA ARG A 67 15.02 -11.70 -4.42
C ARG A 67 15.10 -10.27 -4.87
N ILE A 68 13.96 -9.71 -5.19
CA ILE A 68 13.82 -8.32 -5.63
C ILE A 68 12.91 -7.60 -4.65
N ASN A 69 13.34 -6.45 -4.21
CA ASN A 69 12.60 -5.49 -3.39
C ASN A 69 12.54 -4.14 -4.11
N ARG A 70 11.98 -3.10 -3.47
CA ARG A 70 11.87 -1.74 -4.02
C ARG A 70 11.18 -1.71 -5.39
N LEU A 71 10.18 -2.57 -5.56
CA LEU A 71 9.53 -2.82 -6.86
C LEU A 71 8.93 -1.56 -7.48
N LYS A 72 8.38 -0.64 -6.68
CA LYS A 72 7.75 0.60 -7.15
C LYS A 72 8.69 1.53 -7.92
N ARG A 73 10.00 1.44 -7.67
CA ARG A 73 11.01 2.26 -8.35
C ARG A 73 11.23 1.89 -9.81
N HIS A 74 10.94 0.65 -10.14
CA HIS A 74 11.20 0.06 -11.46
C HIS A 74 9.91 -0.20 -12.24
N LEU A 75 8.85 0.55 -11.93
CA LEU A 75 7.55 0.42 -12.58
C LEU A 75 7.70 0.53 -14.11
N GLY A 76 7.29 -0.50 -14.83
CA GLY A 76 7.39 -0.58 -16.30
C GLY A 76 8.70 -1.14 -16.85
N GLU A 77 9.69 -1.44 -15.98
CA GLU A 77 10.96 -2.07 -16.39
C GLU A 77 10.87 -3.59 -16.39
N THR A 78 11.92 -4.24 -16.89
CA THR A 78 12.09 -5.71 -16.88
C THR A 78 13.37 -6.12 -16.19
N MET A 79 13.39 -7.35 -15.69
CA MET A 79 14.55 -7.98 -15.05
C MET A 79 14.70 -9.42 -15.52
N THR A 80 15.88 -9.99 -15.39
CA THR A 80 16.11 -11.42 -15.67
C THR A 80 16.42 -12.16 -14.37
N LEU A 81 15.57 -13.12 -14.00
CA LEU A 81 15.78 -14.00 -12.85
C LEU A 81 15.81 -15.45 -13.29
N ASP A 82 16.90 -16.14 -12.99
CA ASP A 82 17.10 -17.56 -13.32
C ASP A 82 16.83 -17.87 -14.81
N GLY A 83 17.23 -16.94 -15.71
CA GLY A 83 17.08 -17.04 -17.16
C GLY A 83 15.64 -16.82 -17.68
N ARG A 84 14.72 -16.31 -16.85
CA ARG A 84 13.40 -15.84 -17.25
C ARG A 84 13.38 -14.32 -17.21
N GLU A 85 12.89 -13.69 -18.28
CA GLU A 85 12.55 -12.27 -18.28
C GLU A 85 11.21 -12.09 -17.57
N ILE A 86 11.19 -11.18 -16.60
CA ILE A 86 10.04 -10.87 -15.74
C ILE A 86 9.92 -9.35 -15.69
N SER A 87 8.72 -8.81 -15.88
CA SER A 87 8.49 -7.39 -15.69
C SER A 87 8.34 -7.07 -14.19
N TYR A 88 8.77 -5.88 -13.78
CA TYR A 88 8.47 -5.38 -12.43
C TYR A 88 6.97 -5.25 -12.19
N ASP A 89 6.18 -5.00 -13.24
CA ASP A 89 4.73 -4.99 -13.17
C ASP A 89 4.14 -6.33 -12.77
N GLU A 90 4.66 -7.44 -13.36
CA GLU A 90 4.30 -8.80 -12.93
C GLU A 90 4.64 -9.00 -11.45
N ALA A 91 5.85 -8.62 -11.04
CA ALA A 91 6.28 -8.75 -9.66
C ALA A 91 5.43 -7.92 -8.68
N ILE A 92 5.04 -6.70 -9.05
CA ILE A 92 4.14 -5.84 -8.26
C ILE A 92 2.78 -6.50 -8.11
N THR A 93 2.18 -6.97 -9.21
CA THR A 93 0.88 -7.65 -9.18
C THR A 93 0.91 -8.88 -8.28
N GLU A 94 1.95 -9.71 -8.37
CA GLU A 94 2.11 -10.92 -7.54
C GLU A 94 2.26 -10.59 -6.05
N VAL A 95 3.01 -9.54 -5.69
CA VAL A 95 3.16 -9.12 -4.28
C VAL A 95 1.84 -8.54 -3.76
N ILE A 96 1.14 -7.69 -4.53
CA ILE A 96 -0.17 -7.18 -4.14
C ILE A 96 -1.15 -8.33 -3.94
N GLN A 97 -1.19 -9.29 -4.87
CA GLN A 97 -2.02 -10.50 -4.77
C GLN A 97 -1.72 -11.30 -3.49
N HIS A 98 -0.43 -11.49 -3.18
CA HIS A 98 -0.03 -12.16 -1.95
C HIS A 98 -0.54 -11.42 -0.71
N CYS A 99 -0.41 -10.10 -0.67
CA CYS A 99 -0.88 -9.25 0.41
C CYS A 99 -2.41 -9.35 0.60
N VAL A 100 -3.18 -9.18 -0.48
CA VAL A 100 -4.65 -9.22 -0.42
C VAL A 100 -5.15 -10.61 -0.02
N ARG A 101 -4.54 -11.68 -0.55
CA ARG A 101 -4.88 -13.06 -0.15
C ARG A 101 -4.54 -13.34 1.31
N SER A 102 -3.44 -12.82 1.82
CA SER A 102 -3.05 -12.95 3.23
C SER A 102 -4.02 -12.20 4.14
N ALA A 103 -4.41 -10.99 3.78
CA ALA A 103 -5.41 -10.20 4.49
C ALA A 103 -6.78 -10.91 4.51
N ASN A 104 -7.22 -11.45 3.37
CA ASN A 104 -8.49 -12.18 3.30
C ASN A 104 -8.50 -13.45 4.16
N LYS A 105 -7.38 -14.16 4.29
CA LYS A 105 -7.29 -15.29 5.25
C LYS A 105 -7.54 -14.82 6.68
N LYS A 106 -7.03 -13.66 7.07
CA LYS A 106 -7.23 -13.10 8.39
C LYS A 106 -8.66 -12.58 8.58
N LEU A 107 -9.24 -11.91 7.58
CA LEU A 107 -10.64 -11.49 7.56
C LEU A 107 -11.56 -12.69 7.72
N GLN A 108 -11.32 -13.76 6.96
CA GLN A 108 -12.13 -14.99 7.03
C GLN A 108 -12.05 -15.64 8.40
N SER A 109 -10.85 -15.73 9.00
CA SER A 109 -10.67 -16.37 10.32
C SER A 109 -11.18 -15.51 11.48
N GLY A 110 -11.07 -14.20 11.40
CA GLY A 110 -11.44 -13.27 12.48
C GLY A 110 -12.89 -12.81 12.41
N TRP A 111 -13.42 -12.59 11.22
CA TRP A 111 -14.74 -11.97 11.03
C TRP A 111 -15.66 -12.75 10.09
N GLN A 112 -15.25 -13.91 9.56
CA GLN A 112 -16.00 -14.71 8.58
C GLN A 112 -16.36 -13.91 7.32
N MET A 113 -15.49 -12.99 6.92
CA MET A 113 -15.67 -12.07 5.79
C MET A 113 -14.55 -12.24 4.77
N THR A 114 -14.83 -11.85 3.55
CA THR A 114 -13.85 -11.64 2.48
C THR A 114 -14.20 -10.36 1.74
N THR A 115 -13.21 -9.71 1.15
CA THR A 115 -13.41 -8.57 0.26
C THR A 115 -12.43 -8.61 -0.91
N ASN A 116 -12.90 -8.19 -2.07
CA ASN A 116 -12.04 -7.89 -3.21
C ASN A 116 -11.82 -6.39 -3.39
N GLU A 117 -12.46 -5.55 -2.59
CA GLU A 117 -12.28 -4.10 -2.64
C GLU A 117 -11.14 -3.66 -1.73
N ILE A 118 -10.28 -2.80 -2.26
CA ILE A 118 -9.19 -2.16 -1.53
C ILE A 118 -9.14 -0.65 -1.80
N ALA A 119 -8.85 0.14 -0.79
CA ALA A 119 -8.31 1.48 -0.99
C ALA A 119 -6.77 1.39 -1.04
N LEU A 120 -6.13 2.11 -1.96
CA LEU A 120 -4.70 2.00 -2.23
C LEU A 120 -3.99 3.35 -2.03
N SER A 121 -2.89 3.36 -1.27
CA SER A 121 -2.03 4.54 -1.17
C SER A 121 -1.00 4.58 -2.31
N TYR A 122 -0.56 5.80 -2.65
CA TYR A 122 0.46 6.03 -3.66
C TYR A 122 1.40 7.18 -3.26
N PRO A 123 2.69 7.16 -3.68
CA PRO A 123 3.62 8.25 -3.42
C PRO A 123 3.13 9.58 -4.02
N ALA A 124 3.26 10.67 -3.28
CA ALA A 124 2.82 11.99 -3.77
C ALA A 124 3.61 12.47 -5.00
N THR A 125 4.80 11.94 -5.21
CA THR A 125 5.66 12.20 -6.37
C THR A 125 5.21 11.50 -7.64
N TYR A 126 4.27 10.53 -7.54
CA TYR A 126 3.78 9.82 -8.73
C TYR A 126 3.02 10.73 -9.69
N THR A 127 3.37 10.64 -10.96
CA THR A 127 2.56 11.19 -12.06
C THR A 127 1.21 10.48 -12.14
N SER A 128 0.24 11.13 -12.78
CA SER A 128 -1.08 10.51 -13.01
C SER A 128 -0.96 9.17 -13.76
N ALA A 129 0.00 9.05 -14.69
CA ALA A 129 0.24 7.80 -15.42
C ALA A 129 0.78 6.68 -14.51
N GLN A 130 1.72 6.99 -13.62
CA GLN A 130 2.25 6.02 -12.66
C GLN A 130 1.18 5.58 -11.66
N ARG A 131 0.37 6.52 -11.16
CA ARG A 131 -0.76 6.20 -10.28
C ARG A 131 -1.76 5.29 -10.98
N GLN A 132 -2.17 5.63 -12.20
CA GLN A 132 -3.10 4.81 -12.98
C GLN A 132 -2.54 3.41 -13.22
N ARG A 133 -1.25 3.30 -13.56
CA ARG A 133 -0.60 2.00 -13.75
C ARG A 133 -0.60 1.17 -12.47
N LEU A 134 -0.32 1.76 -11.31
CA LEU A 134 -0.36 1.04 -10.04
C LEU A 134 -1.77 0.50 -9.74
N ILE A 135 -2.83 1.28 -10.02
CA ILE A 135 -4.23 0.83 -9.92
C ILE A 135 -4.47 -0.39 -10.82
N GLU A 136 -4.10 -0.30 -12.11
CA GLU A 136 -4.27 -1.37 -13.07
C GLU A 136 -3.54 -2.67 -12.66
N LEU A 137 -2.36 -2.54 -12.07
CA LEU A 137 -1.61 -3.68 -11.57
C LEU A 137 -2.27 -4.31 -10.33
N ALA A 138 -2.83 -3.49 -9.45
CA ALA A 138 -3.59 -3.98 -8.30
C ALA A 138 -4.87 -4.69 -8.74
N GLU A 139 -5.56 -4.19 -9.75
CA GLU A 139 -6.79 -4.80 -10.28
C GLU A 139 -6.55 -6.08 -11.10
N LYS A 140 -5.30 -6.34 -11.55
CA LYS A 140 -4.90 -7.64 -12.12
C LYS A 140 -4.72 -8.71 -11.06
N ALA A 141 -4.53 -8.34 -9.80
CA ALA A 141 -4.45 -9.30 -8.70
C ALA A 141 -5.81 -9.98 -8.47
N SER A 142 -5.78 -11.20 -7.95
CA SER A 142 -6.99 -11.98 -7.70
C SER A 142 -6.97 -12.67 -6.33
N LEU A 143 -8.15 -12.87 -5.77
CA LEU A 143 -8.36 -13.70 -4.59
C LEU A 143 -8.11 -15.18 -4.91
N ALA A 144 -8.20 -16.04 -3.90
CA ALA A 144 -7.98 -17.47 -4.06
C ALA A 144 -9.05 -18.16 -4.93
N ASP A 145 -10.25 -17.62 -5.01
CA ASP A 145 -11.36 -18.08 -5.84
C ASP A 145 -11.34 -17.54 -7.28
N GLY A 146 -10.34 -16.71 -7.61
CA GLY A 146 -10.22 -16.07 -8.93
C GLY A 146 -10.91 -14.73 -9.05
N THR A 147 -11.63 -14.24 -8.04
CA THR A 147 -12.25 -12.92 -8.04
C THR A 147 -11.17 -11.84 -8.13
N GLN A 148 -11.27 -10.94 -9.10
CA GLN A 148 -10.31 -9.85 -9.26
C GLN A 148 -10.45 -8.81 -8.17
N VAL A 149 -9.33 -8.22 -7.78
CA VAL A 149 -9.28 -7.08 -6.87
C VAL A 149 -9.88 -5.86 -7.57
N HIS A 150 -10.59 -5.05 -6.82
CA HIS A 150 -11.12 -3.77 -7.26
C HIS A 150 -10.57 -2.64 -6.37
N VAL A 151 -10.02 -1.60 -6.99
CA VAL A 151 -9.52 -0.42 -6.28
C VAL A 151 -10.65 0.60 -6.15
N SER A 152 -11.32 0.61 -5.01
CA SER A 152 -12.47 1.48 -4.73
C SER A 152 -12.08 2.93 -4.40
N GLY A 153 -10.81 3.19 -4.10
CA GLY A 153 -10.33 4.53 -3.82
C GLY A 153 -8.81 4.61 -3.73
N THR A 154 -8.27 5.81 -3.87
CA THR A 154 -6.83 6.07 -3.75
C THR A 154 -6.56 7.30 -2.93
N ILE A 155 -5.42 7.31 -2.23
CA ILE A 155 -4.96 8.43 -1.43
C ILE A 155 -3.45 8.59 -1.55
N ALA A 156 -2.95 9.83 -1.59
CA ALA A 156 -1.51 10.06 -1.50
C ALA A 156 -0.99 9.71 -0.09
N GLU A 157 0.13 8.99 -0.01
CA GLU A 157 0.73 8.52 1.25
C GLU A 157 0.86 9.64 2.30
N PRO A 158 1.42 10.83 1.98
CA PRO A 158 1.50 11.91 2.96
C PRO A 158 0.14 12.50 3.34
N ALA A 159 -0.85 12.46 2.47
CA ALA A 159 -2.21 12.88 2.82
C ALA A 159 -2.84 11.91 3.82
N ALA A 160 -2.63 10.60 3.64
CA ALA A 160 -3.08 9.58 4.58
C ALA A 160 -2.45 9.79 5.98
N ALA A 161 -1.13 10.04 6.03
CA ALA A 161 -0.42 10.34 7.28
C ALA A 161 -0.93 11.63 7.95
N GLY A 162 -1.17 12.67 7.16
CA GLY A 162 -1.74 13.93 7.65
C GLY A 162 -3.15 13.77 8.20
N LEU A 163 -3.99 12.98 7.54
CA LEU A 163 -5.35 12.68 8.01
C LEU A 163 -5.33 11.84 9.29
N ASP A 164 -4.44 10.84 9.40
CA ASP A 164 -4.27 10.08 10.64
C ASP A 164 -3.83 11.00 11.79
N TYR A 165 -2.89 11.90 11.54
CA TYR A 165 -2.48 12.91 12.53
C TYR A 165 -3.67 13.74 13.00
N LEU A 166 -4.45 14.32 12.08
CA LEU A 166 -5.63 15.13 12.43
C LEU A 166 -6.69 14.34 13.19
N SER A 167 -6.83 13.06 12.87
CA SER A 167 -7.79 12.20 13.54
C SER A 167 -7.58 12.10 15.05
N ARG A 168 -6.34 12.26 15.47
CA ARG A 168 -5.92 12.20 16.89
C ARG A 168 -6.07 13.55 17.61
N PHE A 169 -6.20 14.63 16.83
CA PHE A 169 -6.31 15.99 17.35
C PHE A 169 -7.62 16.58 16.83
N ASP A 170 -8.61 16.68 17.69
CA ASP A 170 -9.92 17.25 17.36
C ASP A 170 -9.78 18.75 17.03
N SER A 171 -9.46 19.05 15.77
CA SER A 171 -9.24 20.40 15.28
C SER A 171 -10.33 20.77 14.28
N ASP A 172 -11.14 21.75 14.64
CA ASP A 172 -12.11 22.38 13.74
C ASP A 172 -11.47 23.46 12.84
N LYS A 173 -10.15 23.58 12.83
CA LYS A 173 -9.42 24.60 12.09
C LYS A 173 -8.68 24.00 10.91
N GLU A 174 -8.62 24.78 9.83
CA GLU A 174 -7.67 24.52 8.75
C GLU A 174 -6.25 24.41 9.31
N THR A 175 -5.58 23.32 8.94
CA THR A 175 -4.25 23.03 9.46
C THR A 175 -3.35 22.62 8.31
N THR A 176 -2.19 23.24 8.23
CA THR A 176 -1.14 22.82 7.29
C THR A 176 -0.12 21.97 8.03
N VAL A 177 0.16 20.79 7.52
CA VAL A 177 1.17 19.87 8.08
C VAL A 177 2.28 19.63 7.08
N LEU A 178 3.51 19.63 7.59
CA LEU A 178 4.65 19.11 6.86
C LEU A 178 4.81 17.64 7.22
N VAL A 179 4.59 16.77 6.26
CA VAL A 179 4.83 15.34 6.39
C VAL A 179 6.26 15.05 5.98
N TYR A 180 6.98 14.38 6.85
CA TYR A 180 8.35 13.95 6.67
C TYR A 180 8.37 12.43 6.74
N ASP A 181 8.52 11.76 5.60
CA ASP A 181 8.53 10.31 5.49
C ASP A 181 9.91 9.81 5.04
N LEU A 182 10.61 9.15 5.96
CA LEU A 182 11.86 8.45 5.68
C LEU A 182 11.59 6.95 5.60
N GLY A 183 11.28 6.51 4.40
CA GLY A 183 10.94 5.12 4.12
C GLY A 183 12.16 4.21 3.88
N GLY A 184 11.89 2.94 3.58
CA GLY A 184 12.93 1.93 3.29
C GLY A 184 13.62 2.09 1.94
N GLY A 185 13.68 3.28 1.39
CA GLY A 185 14.32 3.50 0.09
C GLY A 185 14.10 4.89 -0.48
N THR A 186 13.16 5.66 0.03
CA THR A 186 12.89 7.04 -0.37
C THR A 186 12.81 7.92 0.86
N PHE A 187 13.10 9.17 0.67
CA PHE A 187 12.77 10.24 1.57
C PHE A 187 11.76 11.14 0.87
N ASP A 188 10.57 11.24 1.41
CA ASP A 188 9.48 12.01 0.83
C ASP A 188 9.08 13.14 1.78
N LEU A 189 8.94 14.35 1.23
CA LEU A 189 8.42 15.53 1.90
C LEU A 189 7.11 15.95 1.23
N ALA A 190 6.10 16.26 2.03
CA ALA A 190 4.89 16.85 1.51
C ALA A 190 4.33 17.91 2.45
N LEU A 191 3.94 19.03 1.89
CA LEU A 191 3.16 20.05 2.57
C LEU A 191 1.69 19.82 2.24
N VAL A 192 0.91 19.47 3.25
CA VAL A 192 -0.50 19.11 3.10
C VAL A 192 -1.37 20.09 3.87
N ALA A 193 -2.29 20.74 3.17
CA ALA A 193 -3.37 21.49 3.79
C ALA A 193 -4.53 20.54 4.07
N LEU A 194 -5.03 20.57 5.28
CA LEU A 194 -6.11 19.75 5.78
C LEU A 194 -7.26 20.65 6.23
N TYR A 195 -8.43 20.38 5.71
CA TYR A 195 -9.61 21.21 5.93
C TYR A 195 -10.59 20.51 6.86
N PRO A 196 -11.16 21.23 7.84
CA PRO A 196 -12.14 20.65 8.73
C PRO A 196 -13.45 20.34 8.02
N LYS A 197 -14.21 19.42 8.58
CA LYS A 197 -15.55 19.04 8.12
C LYS A 197 -16.43 20.28 7.92
N GLY A 198 -17.04 20.42 6.76
CA GLY A 198 -17.96 21.51 6.42
C GLY A 198 -17.45 22.53 5.41
N ARG A 199 -16.20 22.46 4.96
CA ARG A 199 -15.66 23.25 3.83
C ARG A 199 -15.58 22.45 2.52
N THR A 200 -16.18 21.28 2.48
CA THR A 200 -16.17 20.40 1.31
C THR A 200 -17.35 20.67 0.38
N ASN A 201 -17.24 20.20 -0.85
CA ASN A 201 -18.24 20.25 -1.91
C ASN A 201 -19.47 19.35 -1.66
N GLY A 202 -19.92 19.18 -0.42
CA GLY A 202 -21.24 18.59 -0.11
C GLY A 202 -21.24 17.25 0.62
N ASP A 203 -20.18 16.44 0.61
CA ASP A 203 -20.21 15.06 1.15
C ASP A 203 -19.61 14.88 2.55
N GLY A 204 -19.26 15.95 3.22
CA GLY A 204 -19.11 15.93 4.69
C GLY A 204 -17.83 15.39 5.29
N ASP A 205 -16.82 15.00 4.50
CA ASP A 205 -15.57 14.45 5.01
C ASP A 205 -14.37 15.37 4.81
N TYR A 206 -13.22 14.99 5.41
CA TYR A 206 -12.01 15.79 5.31
C TYR A 206 -11.59 15.99 3.86
N TYR A 207 -11.41 17.24 3.49
CA TYR A 207 -10.76 17.60 2.25
C TYR A 207 -9.29 17.91 2.51
N TYR A 208 -8.42 17.55 1.59
CA TYR A 208 -7.01 17.88 1.66
C TYR A 208 -6.49 18.37 0.32
N ASP A 209 -5.49 19.25 0.37
CA ASP A 209 -4.70 19.63 -0.79
C ASP A 209 -3.22 19.34 -0.53
N ILE A 210 -2.56 18.77 -1.51
CA ILE A 210 -1.10 18.64 -1.51
C ILE A 210 -0.54 19.93 -2.12
N LEU A 211 0.00 20.79 -1.25
CA LEU A 211 0.50 22.12 -1.65
C LEU A 211 1.87 22.05 -2.31
N ALA A 212 2.71 21.15 -1.85
CA ALA A 212 4.05 20.91 -2.40
C ALA A 212 4.51 19.50 -2.06
N VAL A 213 5.33 18.94 -2.95
CA VAL A 213 6.03 17.67 -2.72
C VAL A 213 7.49 17.84 -3.15
N ASP A 214 8.38 17.18 -2.43
CA ASP A 214 9.79 17.03 -2.78
C ASP A 214 10.28 15.70 -2.20
N GLY A 215 11.41 15.20 -2.66
CA GLY A 215 11.91 13.93 -2.17
C GLY A 215 13.24 13.54 -2.78
N LEU A 216 13.87 12.54 -2.16
CA LEU A 216 15.11 11.94 -2.61
C LEU A 216 14.91 10.43 -2.81
N GLU A 217 15.20 9.96 -4.02
CA GLU A 217 14.91 8.57 -4.39
C GLU A 217 15.91 7.55 -3.86
N ASP A 218 17.10 7.97 -3.42
CA ASP A 218 18.19 7.08 -3.01
C ASP A 218 18.60 7.23 -1.54
N VAL A 219 17.72 7.80 -0.73
CA VAL A 219 17.95 8.04 0.70
C VAL A 219 16.92 7.24 1.49
N GLY A 220 17.29 6.06 1.95
CA GLY A 220 16.43 5.23 2.77
C GLY A 220 17.20 4.08 3.41
N GLY A 221 16.68 3.54 4.49
CA GLY A 221 17.27 2.44 5.25
C GLY A 221 17.29 1.09 4.51
#